data_8592e7ef8ef65d81f677acca3905f789
#
_entry.id   8592e7ef8ef65d81f677acca3905f789
#
_cell.length_a   1.000
_cell.length_b   1.000
_cell.length_c   1.000
_cell.angle_alpha   90.00
_cell.angle_beta   90.00
_cell.angle_gamma   90.00
#
_symmetry.space_group_name_H-M   'P 1'
#
loop_
_entity.id
_entity.type
_entity.pdbx_description
1 polymer ?
#
loop_
_entity_poly.entity_id
_entity_poly.type
_entity_poly.pdbx_seq_one_letter_code
_entity_poly.pdbx_strand_id
1 'polypeptide(L)'
;MTTLQKMAAAVKRLRTAYVPKAKARRFFLGVEQFSLSEFGSLNAAGRRLGLNRWTGENRIRRLVTDMVLADQLQYLLVSEALASRRGQWYCSLDHSQFGPFCIAILAVSHRKGRAIPIWTQVNVSEAGLIAPLLVALEELFRFLQSNAQDLRLVLVMDRWFASDKLFTLFESYGIYFIARTKSDKLVQLPWDPSWWKEPIHDISHPELPITYHGHKLRLIRSDYNETMKDPEPWFLLTNLPEEITRRMVLNRYAERFEIEEAFKDIKWLQRLEWQRVKRSEVIRTLLLFVFLGWWLLWRCTAKELPKQTFHPKKRLSWFRQAWEYLQRLLRTPLLPPVPAAGRSGGKK
;
A
#
# COMPACT_ATOMS: atom_id res chain seq x y z
N MET A 1 -26.66 9.63 -6.39
CA MET A 1 -25.80 8.56 -6.99
C MET A 1 -25.56 7.48 -5.95
N THR A 2 -25.85 6.23 -6.28
CA THR A 2 -25.53 5.07 -5.43
C THR A 2 -24.00 4.87 -5.35
N THR A 3 -23.52 4.11 -4.36
CA THR A 3 -22.10 3.76 -4.23
C THR A 3 -21.55 3.11 -5.52
N LEU A 4 -22.29 2.21 -6.13
CA LEU A 4 -21.89 1.56 -7.39
C LEU A 4 -21.79 2.55 -8.55
N GLN A 5 -22.71 3.50 -8.66
CA GLN A 5 -22.63 4.58 -9.66
C GLN A 5 -21.40 5.48 -9.43
N LYS A 6 -21.08 5.80 -8.16
CA LYS A 6 -19.86 6.56 -7.82
C LYS A 6 -18.60 5.79 -8.19
N MET A 7 -18.55 4.48 -7.89
CA MET A 7 -17.42 3.63 -8.26
C MET A 7 -17.27 3.52 -9.78
N ALA A 8 -18.34 3.29 -10.51
CA ALA A 8 -18.32 3.23 -11.98
C ALA A 8 -17.82 4.54 -12.61
N ALA A 9 -18.31 5.69 -12.10
CA ALA A 9 -17.84 7.01 -12.54
C ALA A 9 -16.36 7.23 -12.21
N ALA A 10 -15.90 6.84 -11.02
CA ALA A 10 -14.49 6.93 -10.65
C ALA A 10 -13.61 6.05 -11.56
N VAL A 11 -13.98 4.82 -11.81
CA VAL A 11 -13.26 3.90 -12.72
C VAL A 11 -13.19 4.47 -14.14
N LYS A 12 -14.30 5.02 -14.65
CA LYS A 12 -14.32 5.65 -15.98
C LYS A 12 -13.39 6.87 -16.03
N ARG A 13 -13.42 7.74 -15.02
CA ARG A 13 -12.54 8.90 -14.90
C ARG A 13 -11.06 8.49 -14.88
N LEU A 14 -10.70 7.55 -14.01
CA LEU A 14 -9.33 7.05 -13.86
C LEU A 14 -8.82 6.46 -15.16
N ARG A 15 -9.63 5.65 -15.84
CA ARG A 15 -9.29 5.11 -17.16
C ARG A 15 -9.00 6.24 -18.16
N THR A 16 -9.85 7.26 -18.20
CA THR A 16 -9.68 8.35 -19.17
C THR A 16 -8.44 9.19 -18.89
N ALA A 17 -8.13 9.42 -17.61
CA ALA A 17 -6.99 10.25 -17.19
C ALA A 17 -5.63 9.54 -17.31
N TYR A 18 -5.58 8.22 -17.06
CA TYR A 18 -4.30 7.53 -16.84
C TYR A 18 -4.06 6.32 -17.77
N VAL A 19 -5.09 5.80 -18.43
CA VAL A 19 -4.96 4.58 -19.21
C VAL A 19 -5.20 4.84 -20.70
N PRO A 20 -4.24 4.54 -21.60
CA PRO A 20 -4.41 4.71 -23.04
C PRO A 20 -5.61 3.93 -23.59
N LYS A 21 -6.23 4.45 -24.66
CA LYS A 21 -7.39 3.80 -25.31
C LYS A 21 -7.12 2.33 -25.65
N ALA A 22 -5.92 2.02 -26.15
CA ALA A 22 -5.53 0.66 -26.51
C ALA A 22 -5.53 -0.34 -25.32
N LYS A 23 -5.36 0.16 -24.08
CA LYS A 23 -5.36 -0.66 -22.86
C LYS A 23 -6.69 -0.66 -22.11
N ALA A 24 -7.65 0.19 -22.53
CA ALA A 24 -8.91 0.39 -21.82
C ALA A 24 -9.67 -0.91 -21.52
N ARG A 25 -9.77 -1.81 -22.50
CA ARG A 25 -10.47 -3.08 -22.33
C ARG A 25 -9.83 -3.97 -21.25
N ARG A 26 -8.49 -4.02 -21.22
CA ARG A 26 -7.74 -4.77 -20.19
C ARG A 26 -7.90 -4.13 -18.83
N PHE A 27 -7.86 -2.80 -18.74
CA PHE A 27 -8.08 -2.08 -17.49
C PHE A 27 -9.45 -2.41 -16.88
N PHE A 28 -10.54 -2.27 -17.66
CA PHE A 28 -11.88 -2.60 -17.16
C PHE A 28 -12.00 -4.06 -16.74
N LEU A 29 -11.44 -4.97 -17.53
CA LEU A 29 -11.41 -6.40 -17.20
C LEU A 29 -10.68 -6.66 -15.88
N GLY A 30 -9.53 -5.99 -15.65
CA GLY A 30 -8.77 -6.12 -14.41
C GLY A 30 -9.53 -5.57 -13.20
N VAL A 31 -10.18 -4.42 -13.34
CA VAL A 31 -11.02 -3.84 -12.29
C VAL A 31 -12.14 -4.79 -11.91
N GLU A 32 -12.86 -5.32 -12.87
CA GLU A 32 -13.95 -6.25 -12.65
C GLU A 32 -13.46 -7.54 -11.97
N GLN A 33 -12.40 -8.15 -12.48
CA GLN A 33 -11.95 -9.47 -12.03
C GLN A 33 -11.12 -9.45 -10.74
N PHE A 34 -10.42 -8.35 -10.44
CA PHE A 34 -9.44 -8.32 -9.35
C PHE A 34 -9.65 -7.20 -8.34
N SER A 35 -10.24 -6.08 -8.74
CA SER A 35 -10.48 -4.95 -7.81
C SER A 35 -11.81 -5.05 -7.09
N LEU A 36 -12.84 -5.56 -7.74
CA LEU A 36 -14.21 -5.53 -7.24
C LEU A 36 -14.81 -6.92 -6.95
N SER A 37 -14.16 -8.00 -7.36
CA SER A 37 -14.64 -9.36 -7.13
C SER A 37 -13.80 -10.10 -6.08
N GLU A 38 -14.37 -11.13 -5.46
CA GLU A 38 -13.58 -12.07 -4.65
C GLU A 38 -12.51 -12.72 -5.52
N PHE A 39 -11.27 -12.64 -5.04
CA PHE A 39 -10.14 -13.20 -5.77
C PHE A 39 -10.15 -14.73 -5.62
N GLY A 40 -10.41 -15.41 -6.70
CA GLY A 40 -10.24 -16.86 -6.80
C GLY A 40 -8.85 -17.21 -7.33
N SER A 41 -8.78 -18.10 -8.32
CA SER A 41 -7.56 -18.34 -9.10
C SER A 41 -7.62 -17.57 -10.43
N LEU A 42 -6.48 -17.40 -11.12
CA LEU A 42 -6.46 -16.84 -12.48
C LEU A 42 -7.39 -17.64 -13.42
N ASN A 43 -7.44 -18.95 -13.24
CA ASN A 43 -8.35 -19.82 -14.00
C ASN A 43 -9.83 -19.56 -13.63
N ALA A 44 -10.14 -19.30 -12.37
CA ALA A 44 -11.49 -18.91 -11.95
C ALA A 44 -11.89 -17.56 -12.55
N ALA A 45 -10.98 -16.58 -12.58
CA ALA A 45 -11.21 -15.32 -13.27
C ALA A 45 -11.49 -15.53 -14.76
N GLY A 46 -10.72 -16.40 -15.42
CA GLY A 46 -10.94 -16.78 -16.83
C GLY A 46 -12.32 -17.38 -17.07
N ARG A 47 -12.78 -18.29 -16.20
CA ARG A 47 -14.12 -18.91 -16.29
C ARG A 47 -15.25 -17.91 -16.11
N ARG A 48 -15.10 -16.93 -15.20
CA ARG A 48 -16.13 -15.88 -14.99
C ARG A 48 -16.41 -15.02 -16.22
N LEU A 49 -15.54 -15.04 -17.23
CA LEU A 49 -15.76 -14.31 -18.48
C LEU A 49 -16.83 -14.91 -19.41
N GLY A 50 -17.41 -16.06 -19.05
CA GLY A 50 -18.39 -16.71 -19.89
C GLY A 50 -17.87 -17.21 -21.25
N LEU A 51 -16.54 -17.27 -21.40
CA LEU A 51 -15.86 -17.74 -22.59
C LEU A 51 -15.45 -19.21 -22.44
N ASN A 52 -15.08 -19.87 -23.55
CA ASN A 52 -14.44 -21.14 -23.38
C ASN A 52 -13.17 -21.04 -22.54
N ARG A 53 -12.83 -22.12 -21.83
CA ARG A 53 -11.77 -22.14 -20.83
C ARG A 53 -10.45 -21.56 -21.34
N TRP A 54 -10.00 -22.02 -22.51
CA TRP A 54 -8.72 -21.59 -23.08
C TRP A 54 -8.69 -20.10 -23.44
N THR A 55 -9.76 -19.58 -24.05
CA THR A 55 -9.87 -18.16 -24.40
C THR A 55 -9.92 -17.27 -23.15
N GLY A 56 -10.67 -17.68 -22.13
CA GLY A 56 -10.77 -16.96 -20.87
C GLY A 56 -9.44 -16.90 -20.14
N GLU A 57 -8.76 -18.04 -19.99
CA GLU A 57 -7.44 -18.12 -19.35
C GLU A 57 -6.39 -17.27 -20.08
N ASN A 58 -6.36 -17.30 -21.42
CA ASN A 58 -5.43 -16.49 -22.21
C ASN A 58 -5.70 -14.98 -22.10
N ARG A 59 -6.97 -14.57 -22.03
CA ARG A 59 -7.29 -13.15 -21.76
C ARG A 59 -6.77 -12.68 -20.41
N ILE A 60 -6.99 -13.46 -19.37
CA ILE A 60 -6.49 -13.15 -18.02
C ILE A 60 -4.96 -13.17 -18.01
N ARG A 61 -4.32 -14.17 -18.63
CA ARG A 61 -2.86 -14.23 -18.72
C ARG A 61 -2.28 -12.97 -19.37
N ARG A 62 -2.81 -12.57 -20.54
CA ARG A 62 -2.37 -11.34 -21.25
C ARG A 62 -2.60 -10.07 -20.42
N LEU A 63 -3.64 -10.04 -19.58
CA LEU A 63 -3.90 -8.92 -18.68
C LEU A 63 -2.81 -8.82 -17.60
N VAL A 64 -2.56 -9.92 -16.89
CA VAL A 64 -1.67 -9.91 -15.72
C VAL A 64 -0.18 -9.86 -16.10
N THR A 65 0.17 -10.07 -17.36
CA THR A 65 1.54 -9.90 -17.88
C THR A 65 1.75 -8.58 -18.63
N ASP A 66 0.76 -7.69 -18.65
CA ASP A 66 0.87 -6.39 -19.32
C ASP A 66 1.60 -5.38 -18.41
N MET A 67 2.93 -5.33 -18.52
CA MET A 67 3.78 -4.46 -17.68
C MET A 67 3.48 -2.97 -17.89
N VAL A 68 3.19 -2.55 -19.12
CA VAL A 68 2.80 -1.17 -19.40
C VAL A 68 1.53 -0.78 -18.63
N LEU A 69 0.56 -1.68 -18.58
CA LEU A 69 -0.65 -1.45 -17.78
C LEU A 69 -0.34 -1.44 -16.27
N ALA A 70 0.54 -2.32 -15.80
CA ALA A 70 0.97 -2.33 -14.40
C ALA A 70 1.64 -1.01 -13.99
N ASP A 71 2.55 -0.49 -14.80
CA ASP A 71 3.21 0.80 -14.54
C ASP A 71 2.18 1.95 -14.51
N GLN A 72 1.26 1.97 -15.46
CA GLN A 72 0.18 2.97 -15.47
C GLN A 72 -0.73 2.89 -14.24
N LEU A 73 -1.05 1.68 -13.76
CA LEU A 73 -1.81 1.49 -12.53
C LEU A 73 -1.05 2.01 -11.30
N GLN A 74 0.25 1.79 -11.23
CA GLN A 74 1.09 2.29 -10.15
C GLN A 74 1.12 3.82 -10.12
N TYR A 75 1.39 4.45 -11.26
CA TYR A 75 1.37 5.92 -11.38
C TYR A 75 -0.02 6.50 -11.11
N LEU A 76 -1.08 5.84 -11.55
CA LEU A 76 -2.46 6.22 -11.24
C LEU A 76 -2.71 6.25 -9.73
N LEU A 77 -2.35 5.18 -9.01
CA LEU A 77 -2.55 5.08 -7.57
C LEU A 77 -1.77 6.15 -6.81
N VAL A 78 -0.51 6.34 -7.17
CA VAL A 78 0.35 7.38 -6.58
C VAL A 78 -0.21 8.77 -6.85
N SER A 79 -0.60 9.07 -8.10
CA SER A 79 -1.16 10.37 -8.48
C SER A 79 -2.45 10.68 -7.73
N GLU A 80 -3.37 9.74 -7.68
CA GLU A 80 -4.66 9.91 -6.98
C GLU A 80 -4.51 10.05 -5.47
N ALA A 81 -3.49 9.41 -4.89
CA ALA A 81 -3.23 9.46 -3.47
C ALA A 81 -2.43 10.69 -3.03
N LEU A 82 -1.43 11.11 -3.81
CA LEU A 82 -0.41 12.06 -3.38
C LEU A 82 -0.34 13.34 -4.20
N ALA A 83 -0.55 13.32 -5.54
CA ALA A 83 -0.31 14.48 -6.39
C ALA A 83 -1.16 15.73 -6.07
N SER A 84 -2.35 15.54 -5.50
CA SER A 84 -3.22 16.65 -5.04
C SER A 84 -2.97 17.06 -3.59
N ARG A 85 -1.99 16.46 -2.90
CA ARG A 85 -1.72 16.73 -1.50
C ARG A 85 -0.71 17.88 -1.37
N ARG A 86 -0.86 18.61 -0.27
CA ARG A 86 0.04 19.70 0.11
C ARG A 86 0.53 19.49 1.52
N GLY A 87 1.68 20.09 1.85
CA GLY A 87 2.26 19.98 3.18
C GLY A 87 2.83 18.59 3.47
N GLN A 88 2.90 18.22 4.72
CA GLN A 88 3.58 17.02 5.20
C GLN A 88 2.65 15.80 5.20
N TRP A 89 3.07 14.74 4.50
CA TRP A 89 2.33 13.48 4.39
C TRP A 89 3.17 12.30 4.81
N TYR A 90 2.59 11.44 5.63
CA TYR A 90 3.22 10.25 6.19
C TYR A 90 2.76 9.01 5.40
N CYS A 91 3.73 8.26 4.89
CA CYS A 91 3.52 6.99 4.20
C CYS A 91 4.34 5.91 4.87
N SER A 92 3.73 4.77 5.16
CA SER A 92 4.46 3.60 5.64
C SER A 92 5.10 2.85 4.48
N LEU A 93 6.41 2.60 4.58
CA LEU A 93 7.13 1.70 3.68
C LEU A 93 7.48 0.45 4.46
N ASP A 94 6.98 -0.69 4.00
CA ASP A 94 7.21 -1.96 4.66
C ASP A 94 7.29 -3.09 3.63
N HIS A 95 7.76 -4.27 4.02
CA HIS A 95 7.83 -5.42 3.13
C HIS A 95 7.20 -6.66 3.77
N SER A 96 6.78 -7.58 2.92
CA SER A 96 6.20 -8.84 3.36
C SER A 96 6.45 -9.94 2.35
N GLN A 97 6.51 -11.17 2.85
CA GLN A 97 6.65 -12.36 2.01
C GLN A 97 5.29 -12.80 1.46
N PHE A 98 5.23 -13.05 0.15
CA PHE A 98 4.07 -13.59 -0.57
C PHE A 98 4.52 -14.78 -1.43
N GLY A 99 4.38 -15.98 -0.89
CA GLY A 99 4.96 -17.18 -1.52
C GLY A 99 6.47 -17.02 -1.73
N PRO A 100 6.99 -17.16 -2.97
CA PRO A 100 8.41 -17.01 -3.24
C PRO A 100 8.87 -15.55 -3.38
N PHE A 101 7.95 -14.58 -3.29
CA PHE A 101 8.26 -13.18 -3.54
C PHE A 101 8.35 -12.36 -2.25
N CYS A 102 9.36 -11.50 -2.17
CA CYS A 102 9.43 -10.41 -1.21
C CYS A 102 8.87 -9.14 -1.85
N ILE A 103 7.89 -8.51 -1.21
CA ILE A 103 7.13 -7.41 -1.76
C ILE A 103 7.27 -6.21 -0.84
N ALA A 104 7.88 -5.12 -1.34
CA ALA A 104 7.84 -3.83 -0.67
C ALA A 104 6.58 -3.07 -1.11
N ILE A 105 5.91 -2.44 -0.16
CA ILE A 105 4.69 -1.66 -0.36
C ILE A 105 4.85 -0.29 0.31
N LEU A 106 4.47 0.75 -0.44
CA LEU A 106 4.23 2.07 0.12
C LEU A 106 2.72 2.26 0.32
N ALA A 107 2.33 2.67 1.52
CA ALA A 107 0.93 2.84 1.88
C ALA A 107 0.71 4.16 2.63
N VAL A 108 -0.43 4.81 2.37
CA VAL A 108 -0.87 6.02 3.07
C VAL A 108 -1.64 5.63 4.33
N SER A 109 -1.22 6.11 5.50
CA SER A 109 -1.96 5.93 6.75
C SER A 109 -3.31 6.64 6.70
N HIS A 110 -4.37 5.96 7.16
CA HIS A 110 -5.73 6.49 7.08
C HIS A 110 -6.35 6.80 8.45
N ARG A 111 -5.63 6.67 9.56
CA ARG A 111 -6.11 6.92 10.94
C ARG A 111 -7.34 6.11 11.37
N LYS A 112 -7.70 5.06 10.63
CA LYS A 112 -8.82 4.15 10.93
C LYS A 112 -8.35 2.70 11.07
N GLY A 113 -7.08 2.51 11.40
CA GLY A 113 -6.47 1.22 11.66
C GLY A 113 -6.12 0.42 10.41
N ARG A 114 -6.04 1.05 9.23
CA ARG A 114 -5.54 0.44 7.98
C ARG A 114 -4.83 1.49 7.13
N ALA A 115 -3.69 1.11 6.58
CA ALA A 115 -3.03 1.85 5.53
C ALA A 115 -3.57 1.46 4.16
N ILE A 116 -3.61 2.39 3.23
CA ILE A 116 -4.05 2.17 1.85
C ILE A 116 -2.81 2.03 0.97
N PRO A 117 -2.52 0.85 0.44
CA PRO A 117 -1.38 0.64 -0.45
C PRO A 117 -1.56 1.43 -1.75
N ILE A 118 -0.48 2.10 -2.18
CA ILE A 118 -0.49 2.95 -3.39
C ILE A 118 0.62 2.62 -4.36
N TRP A 119 1.64 1.89 -3.91
CA TRP A 119 2.81 1.54 -4.71
C TRP A 119 3.40 0.22 -4.24
N THR A 120 4.05 -0.52 -5.16
CA THR A 120 4.69 -1.79 -4.82
C THR A 120 5.92 -2.07 -5.68
N GLN A 121 6.92 -2.68 -5.06
CA GLN A 121 8.05 -3.32 -5.73
C GLN A 121 8.08 -4.81 -5.36
N VAL A 122 8.15 -5.67 -6.37
CA VAL A 122 8.17 -7.13 -6.20
C VAL A 122 9.54 -7.68 -6.56
N ASN A 123 10.09 -8.49 -5.69
CA ASN A 123 11.37 -9.18 -5.91
C ASN A 123 11.27 -10.66 -5.55
N VAL A 124 12.20 -11.47 -6.07
CA VAL A 124 12.22 -12.94 -5.86
C VAL A 124 12.75 -13.33 -4.47
N SER A 125 13.57 -12.47 -3.84
CA SER A 125 14.10 -12.72 -2.50
C SER A 125 14.25 -11.43 -1.70
N GLU A 126 14.23 -11.56 -0.38
CA GLU A 126 14.48 -10.44 0.53
C GLU A 126 15.92 -9.91 0.42
N ALA A 127 16.91 -10.81 0.34
CA ALA A 127 18.32 -10.44 0.23
C ALA A 127 18.64 -9.59 -1.01
N GLY A 128 17.90 -9.78 -2.11
CA GLY A 128 18.07 -9.01 -3.36
C GLY A 128 17.15 -7.80 -3.48
N LEU A 129 16.33 -7.47 -2.47
CA LEU A 129 15.31 -6.42 -2.58
C LEU A 129 15.89 -5.00 -2.61
N ILE A 130 16.99 -4.72 -1.92
CA ILE A 130 17.48 -3.33 -1.75
C ILE A 130 17.85 -2.67 -3.08
N ALA A 131 18.60 -3.32 -3.95
CA ALA A 131 19.04 -2.69 -5.19
C ALA A 131 17.87 -2.35 -6.15
N PRO A 132 16.92 -3.26 -6.48
CA PRO A 132 15.77 -2.91 -7.27
C PRO A 132 14.81 -1.96 -6.54
N LEU A 133 14.77 -1.98 -5.21
CA LEU A 133 13.98 -1.05 -4.42
C LEU A 133 14.51 0.39 -4.56
N LEU A 134 15.84 0.60 -4.50
CA LEU A 134 16.45 1.91 -4.69
C LEU A 134 16.07 2.51 -6.04
N VAL A 135 16.21 1.73 -7.12
CA VAL A 135 15.85 2.17 -8.48
C VAL A 135 14.37 2.56 -8.55
N ALA A 136 13.49 1.69 -8.03
CA ALA A 136 12.05 1.92 -8.10
C ALA A 136 11.58 3.08 -7.21
N LEU A 137 12.22 3.32 -6.06
CA LEU A 137 11.96 4.50 -5.21
C LEU A 137 12.48 5.77 -5.86
N GLU A 138 13.63 5.74 -6.52
CA GLU A 138 14.18 6.87 -7.25
C GLU A 138 13.21 7.32 -8.38
N GLU A 139 12.68 6.38 -9.16
CA GLU A 139 11.65 6.66 -10.17
C GLU A 139 10.39 7.28 -9.55
N LEU A 140 9.94 6.75 -8.41
CA LEU A 140 8.80 7.29 -7.66
C LEU A 140 9.07 8.74 -7.21
N PHE A 141 10.24 9.02 -6.67
CA PHE A 141 10.58 10.36 -6.17
C PHE A 141 10.72 11.39 -7.29
N ARG A 142 11.33 11.02 -8.43
CA ARG A 142 11.35 11.86 -9.64
C ARG A 142 9.93 12.17 -10.12
N PHE A 143 9.05 11.17 -10.13
CA PHE A 143 7.66 11.36 -10.49
C PHE A 143 6.95 12.33 -9.53
N LEU A 144 7.14 12.20 -8.22
CA LEU A 144 6.54 13.08 -7.22
C LEU A 144 7.09 14.50 -7.30
N GLN A 145 8.39 14.72 -7.51
CA GLN A 145 8.98 16.04 -7.72
C GLN A 145 8.36 16.76 -8.92
N SER A 146 8.07 16.04 -10.00
CA SER A 146 7.47 16.61 -11.21
C SER A 146 5.97 16.89 -11.07
N ASN A 147 5.24 16.20 -10.18
CA ASN A 147 3.77 16.20 -10.15
C ASN A 147 3.17 16.66 -8.82
N ALA A 148 3.98 16.80 -7.76
CA ALA A 148 3.51 17.10 -6.41
C ALA A 148 4.50 18.02 -5.67
N GLN A 149 4.79 19.19 -6.24
CA GLN A 149 5.83 20.13 -5.76
C GLN A 149 5.65 20.61 -4.33
N ASP A 150 4.40 20.75 -3.87
CA ASP A 150 4.09 21.18 -2.49
C ASP A 150 4.04 20.01 -1.48
N LEU A 151 4.32 18.79 -1.91
CA LEU A 151 4.27 17.61 -1.06
C LEU A 151 5.61 17.42 -0.34
N ARG A 152 5.57 17.35 0.98
CA ARG A 152 6.69 16.93 1.83
C ARG A 152 6.43 15.50 2.30
N LEU A 153 7.00 14.54 1.61
CA LEU A 153 6.82 13.13 1.92
C LEU A 153 7.68 12.75 3.14
N VAL A 154 7.08 12.03 4.07
CA VAL A 154 7.75 11.40 5.22
C VAL A 154 7.54 9.91 5.14
N LEU A 155 8.61 9.14 5.01
CA LEU A 155 8.55 7.67 5.01
C LEU A 155 8.69 7.15 6.43
N VAL A 156 7.78 6.30 6.86
CA VAL A 156 7.82 5.62 8.15
C VAL A 156 8.13 4.14 7.91
N MET A 157 9.24 3.66 8.47
CA MET A 157 9.83 2.38 8.06
C MET A 157 10.26 1.53 9.26
N ASP A 158 10.26 0.20 9.06
CA ASP A 158 10.84 -0.72 10.02
C ASP A 158 12.37 -0.76 9.92
N ARG A 159 13.00 -1.42 10.90
CA ARG A 159 14.47 -1.58 11.06
C ARG A 159 15.18 -2.18 9.85
N TRP A 160 14.48 -2.92 9.00
CA TRP A 160 15.05 -3.50 7.79
C TRP A 160 15.47 -2.43 6.77
N PHE A 161 14.76 -1.28 6.75
CA PHE A 161 15.02 -0.17 5.85
C PHE A 161 16.03 0.85 6.40
N ALA A 162 16.53 0.68 7.63
CA ALA A 162 17.53 1.56 8.22
C ALA A 162 18.93 1.29 7.61
N SER A 163 19.16 1.76 6.39
CA SER A 163 20.40 1.57 5.65
C SER A 163 20.93 2.88 5.07
N ASP A 164 22.26 3.00 5.04
CA ASP A 164 23.00 4.10 4.45
C ASP A 164 22.52 4.44 3.03
N LYS A 165 22.43 3.44 2.16
CA LYS A 165 21.99 3.62 0.77
C LYS A 165 20.59 4.24 0.63
N LEU A 166 19.66 3.83 1.49
CA LEU A 166 18.31 4.38 1.47
C LEU A 166 18.30 5.81 2.03
N PHE A 167 19.06 6.09 3.10
CA PHE A 167 19.13 7.43 3.67
C PHE A 167 19.77 8.41 2.69
N THR A 168 20.84 8.01 2.00
CA THR A 168 21.45 8.80 0.91
C THR A 168 20.43 9.13 -0.20
N LEU A 169 19.66 8.13 -0.63
CA LEU A 169 18.61 8.34 -1.62
C LEU A 169 17.54 9.32 -1.12
N PHE A 170 17.07 9.16 0.12
CA PHE A 170 16.03 10.03 0.68
C PHE A 170 16.51 11.48 0.80
N GLU A 171 17.73 11.71 1.29
CA GLU A 171 18.32 13.02 1.39
C GLU A 171 18.51 13.70 0.04
N SER A 172 18.95 12.94 -0.99
CA SER A 172 19.13 13.48 -2.34
C SER A 172 17.84 13.97 -3.01
N TYR A 173 16.68 13.46 -2.56
CA TYR A 173 15.36 13.86 -3.02
C TYR A 173 14.57 14.73 -2.03
N GLY A 174 15.19 15.13 -0.91
CA GLY A 174 14.53 15.91 0.13
C GLY A 174 13.38 15.17 0.82
N ILE A 175 13.46 13.84 0.88
CA ILE A 175 12.47 12.98 1.53
C ILE A 175 12.81 12.87 3.01
N TYR A 176 11.82 13.16 3.85
CA TYR A 176 11.92 12.93 5.28
C TYR A 176 11.63 11.47 5.62
N PHE A 177 12.18 11.02 6.77
CA PHE A 177 11.89 9.65 7.22
C PHE A 177 11.87 9.52 8.74
N ILE A 178 11.23 8.44 9.19
CA ILE A 178 11.28 7.88 10.54
C ILE A 178 11.56 6.39 10.36
N ALA A 179 12.75 5.93 10.73
CA ALA A 179 13.18 4.55 10.59
C ALA A 179 13.48 3.94 11.96
N ARG A 180 12.87 2.78 12.30
CA ARG A 180 13.31 2.02 13.47
C ARG A 180 14.71 1.47 13.20
N THR A 181 15.55 1.45 14.22
CA THR A 181 16.87 0.81 14.15
C THR A 181 17.01 -0.25 15.24
N LYS A 182 18.03 -1.08 15.15
CA LYS A 182 18.39 -2.04 16.19
C LYS A 182 19.14 -1.35 17.31
N SER A 183 18.97 -1.84 18.52
CA SER A 183 19.62 -1.31 19.73
C SER A 183 21.15 -1.49 19.76
N ASP A 184 21.66 -2.47 19.03
CA ASP A 184 23.09 -2.80 18.91
C ASP A 184 23.87 -1.95 17.89
N LYS A 185 23.19 -1.05 17.19
CA LYS A 185 23.84 -0.19 16.18
C LYS A 185 24.67 0.88 16.85
N LEU A 186 25.84 1.16 16.22
CA LEU A 186 26.77 2.16 16.68
C LEU A 186 26.45 3.52 16.06
N VAL A 187 26.42 4.54 16.87
CA VAL A 187 26.23 5.95 16.46
C VAL A 187 27.34 6.81 17.05
N GLN A 188 27.60 7.94 16.41
CA GLN A 188 28.53 8.95 16.92
C GLN A 188 27.71 10.08 17.51
N LEU A 189 28.06 10.50 18.73
CA LEU A 189 27.49 11.66 19.39
C LEU A 189 28.24 12.93 18.96
N PRO A 190 27.57 14.10 18.92
CA PRO A 190 28.20 15.36 18.44
C PRO A 190 29.40 15.84 19.27
N TRP A 191 29.46 15.45 20.54
CA TRP A 191 30.51 15.85 21.49
C TRP A 191 31.65 14.84 21.58
N ASP A 192 31.50 13.63 20.96
CA ASP A 192 32.52 12.62 21.01
C ASP A 192 33.57 12.81 19.88
N PRO A 193 34.80 12.34 20.09
CA PRO A 193 35.79 12.29 19.03
C PRO A 193 35.28 11.51 17.82
N SER A 194 35.66 11.91 16.62
CA SER A 194 35.18 11.33 15.36
C SER A 194 35.39 9.81 15.20
N TRP A 195 36.34 9.25 15.97
CA TRP A 195 36.63 7.81 15.99
C TRP A 195 35.83 7.03 17.02
N TRP A 196 35.13 7.70 17.98
CA TRP A 196 34.36 7.04 19.03
C TRP A 196 32.92 6.86 18.57
N LYS A 197 32.37 5.69 18.84
CA LYS A 197 30.98 5.35 18.55
C LYS A 197 30.38 4.57 19.70
N GLU A 198 29.17 4.91 20.08
CA GLU A 198 28.41 4.26 21.15
C GLU A 198 27.30 3.39 20.62
N PRO A 199 27.02 2.23 21.24
CA PRO A 199 25.82 1.47 20.97
C PRO A 199 24.56 2.25 21.36
N ILE A 200 23.54 2.20 20.53
CA ILE A 200 22.29 2.96 20.78
C ILE A 200 21.63 2.58 22.11
N HIS A 201 21.74 1.32 22.54
CA HIS A 201 21.13 0.88 23.81
C HIS A 201 21.76 1.50 25.07
N ASP A 202 23.02 1.95 24.99
CA ASP A 202 23.72 2.63 26.11
C ASP A 202 23.28 4.08 26.25
N ILE A 203 22.61 4.63 25.25
CA ILE A 203 22.13 6.00 25.24
C ILE A 203 20.86 6.11 26.07
N SER A 204 20.94 6.81 27.21
CA SER A 204 19.81 7.01 28.12
C SER A 204 18.89 8.16 27.73
N HIS A 205 19.39 9.10 26.95
CA HIS A 205 18.62 10.30 26.54
C HIS A 205 17.42 9.93 25.68
N PRO A 206 16.24 10.55 25.94
CA PRO A 206 15.01 10.28 25.18
C PRO A 206 15.08 10.82 23.75
N GLU A 207 15.90 11.82 23.49
CA GLU A 207 16.11 12.44 22.20
C GLU A 207 17.46 13.16 22.14
N LEU A 208 18.22 12.95 21.07
CA LEU A 208 19.47 13.67 20.83
C LEU A 208 19.89 13.64 19.35
N PRO A 209 20.68 14.66 18.91
CA PRO A 209 21.33 14.60 17.59
C PRO A 209 22.43 13.55 17.58
N ILE A 210 22.59 12.86 16.47
CA ILE A 210 23.61 11.84 16.25
C ILE A 210 24.15 11.90 14.82
N THR A 211 25.28 11.22 14.60
CA THR A 211 25.72 10.86 13.26
C THR A 211 25.67 9.33 13.09
N TYR A 212 24.94 8.86 12.07
CA TYR A 212 24.81 7.46 11.73
C TYR A 212 25.19 7.23 10.26
N HIS A 213 26.24 6.47 10.00
CA HIS A 213 26.82 6.28 8.65
C HIS A 213 27.10 7.58 7.88
N GLY A 214 27.48 8.66 8.58
CA GLY A 214 27.72 9.98 7.96
C GLY A 214 26.50 10.88 7.87
N HIS A 215 25.29 10.37 8.10
CA HIS A 215 24.06 11.14 8.10
C HIS A 215 23.84 11.82 9.46
N LYS A 216 23.54 13.11 9.44
CA LYS A 216 23.15 13.88 10.65
C LYS A 216 21.67 13.64 10.92
N LEU A 217 21.36 12.93 11.98
CA LEU A 217 20.02 12.48 12.32
C LEU A 217 19.67 12.82 13.78
N ARG A 218 18.42 12.69 14.11
CA ARG A 218 17.93 12.66 15.50
C ARG A 218 17.66 11.22 15.87
N LEU A 219 18.19 10.78 17.00
CA LEU A 219 17.81 9.55 17.66
C LEU A 219 16.67 9.84 18.62
N ILE A 220 15.58 9.11 18.50
CA ILE A 220 14.40 9.24 19.38
C ILE A 220 14.14 7.86 20.01
N ARG A 221 14.12 7.83 21.33
CA ARG A 221 13.81 6.63 22.11
C ARG A 221 12.39 6.71 22.65
N SER A 222 11.61 5.62 22.50
CA SER A 222 10.32 5.51 23.20
C SER A 222 10.55 5.18 24.68
N ASP A 223 9.56 5.51 25.50
CA ASP A 223 9.54 5.04 26.87
C ASP A 223 9.32 3.53 26.88
N TYR A 224 9.87 2.87 27.90
CA TYR A 224 9.60 1.46 28.14
C TYR A 224 8.10 1.26 28.45
N ASN A 225 7.45 0.34 27.79
CA ASN A 225 6.05 0.04 28.02
C ASN A 225 5.87 -1.45 28.31
N GLU A 226 5.79 -1.80 29.57
CA GLU A 226 5.63 -3.18 30.07
C GLU A 226 4.36 -3.88 29.56
N THR A 227 3.36 -3.10 29.10
CA THR A 227 2.09 -3.66 28.62
C THR A 227 2.12 -4.07 27.15
N MET A 228 3.18 -3.73 26.41
CA MET A 228 3.34 -4.14 25.02
C MET A 228 3.92 -5.56 24.90
N LYS A 229 3.53 -6.28 23.85
CA LYS A 229 4.09 -7.59 23.49
C LYS A 229 5.60 -7.56 23.26
N ASP A 230 6.15 -6.41 22.88
CA ASP A 230 7.56 -6.14 22.70
C ASP A 230 7.98 -5.09 23.72
N PRO A 231 8.55 -5.50 24.87
CA PRO A 231 8.93 -4.60 25.93
C PRO A 231 10.15 -3.72 25.59
N GLU A 232 10.86 -3.99 24.49
CA GLU A 232 12.00 -3.18 24.10
C GLU A 232 11.57 -1.79 23.65
N PRO A 233 12.26 -0.71 24.11
CA PRO A 233 12.00 0.63 23.63
C PRO A 233 12.28 0.73 22.12
N TRP A 234 11.50 1.52 21.40
CA TRP A 234 11.81 1.82 20.00
C TRP A 234 12.97 2.82 19.95
N PHE A 235 13.93 2.54 19.10
CA PHE A 235 14.97 3.47 18.71
C PHE A 235 14.70 3.92 17.28
N LEU A 236 14.36 5.19 17.12
CA LEU A 236 13.96 5.77 15.84
C LEU A 236 15.02 6.77 15.37
N LEU A 237 15.45 6.60 14.12
CA LEU A 237 16.30 7.54 13.40
C LEU A 237 15.44 8.42 12.50
N THR A 238 15.67 9.73 12.52
CA THR A 238 14.90 10.66 11.70
C THR A 238 15.72 11.86 11.26
N ASN A 239 15.46 12.35 10.03
CA ASN A 239 15.96 13.63 9.51
C ASN A 239 14.87 14.73 9.57
N LEU A 240 13.77 14.49 10.28
CA LEU A 240 12.75 15.51 10.51
C LEU A 240 13.32 16.69 11.31
N PRO A 241 12.90 17.93 11.01
CA PRO A 241 13.36 19.09 11.73
C PRO A 241 12.89 19.08 13.20
N GLU A 242 13.56 19.87 14.05
CA GLU A 242 13.36 19.88 15.52
C GLU A 242 11.98 20.33 15.94
N GLU A 243 11.29 21.13 15.13
CA GLU A 243 9.92 21.56 15.37
C GLU A 243 8.93 20.40 15.43
N ILE A 244 9.30 19.25 14.81
CA ILE A 244 8.54 18.02 14.93
C ILE A 244 8.96 17.31 16.22
N THR A 245 8.12 17.44 17.24
CA THR A 245 8.43 16.97 18.59
C THR A 245 8.60 15.45 18.66
N ARG A 246 9.36 14.95 19.65
CA ARG A 246 9.51 13.52 19.97
C ARG A 246 8.17 12.80 19.99
N ARG A 247 7.16 13.37 20.67
CA ARG A 247 5.82 12.77 20.77
C ARG A 247 5.15 12.61 19.40
N MET A 248 5.31 13.60 18.52
CA MET A 248 4.77 13.49 17.14
C MET A 248 5.45 12.38 16.36
N VAL A 249 6.77 12.24 16.44
CA VAL A 249 7.52 11.18 15.76
C VAL A 249 7.08 9.81 16.27
N LEU A 250 6.97 9.60 17.57
CA LEU A 250 6.52 8.34 18.17
C LEU A 250 5.08 7.99 17.73
N ASN A 251 4.17 8.96 17.74
CA ASN A 251 2.79 8.74 17.29
C ASN A 251 2.74 8.36 15.81
N ARG A 252 3.56 9.01 14.97
CA ARG A 252 3.62 8.67 13.52
C ARG A 252 4.23 7.30 13.28
N TYR A 253 5.23 6.92 14.08
CA TYR A 253 5.78 5.58 13.99
C TYR A 253 4.75 4.51 14.42
N ALA A 254 3.97 4.77 15.45
CA ALA A 254 2.89 3.86 15.86
C ALA A 254 1.82 3.66 14.75
N GLU A 255 1.53 4.67 13.94
CA GLU A 255 0.62 4.53 12.79
C GLU A 255 1.16 3.55 11.72
N ARG A 256 2.47 3.24 11.69
CA ARG A 256 3.06 2.25 10.77
C ARG A 256 2.40 0.88 10.86
N PHE A 257 1.97 0.46 12.05
CA PHE A 257 1.32 -0.83 12.23
C PHE A 257 0.03 -1.00 11.40
N GLU A 258 -0.55 0.09 10.88
CA GLU A 258 -1.68 0.01 9.96
C GLU A 258 -1.33 -0.73 8.66
N ILE A 259 -0.05 -0.71 8.21
CA ILE A 259 0.38 -1.43 7.00
C ILE A 259 0.46 -2.94 7.25
N GLU A 260 0.88 -3.36 8.45
CA GLU A 260 0.92 -4.79 8.82
C GLU A 260 -0.48 -5.41 8.79
N GLU A 261 -1.46 -4.66 9.28
CA GLU A 261 -2.85 -5.05 9.19
C GLU A 261 -3.38 -5.05 7.75
N ALA A 262 -2.91 -4.12 6.91
CA ALA A 262 -3.20 -4.13 5.49
C ALA A 262 -2.61 -5.38 4.80
N PHE A 263 -1.38 -5.78 5.12
CA PHE A 263 -0.82 -7.04 4.62
C PHE A 263 -1.65 -8.27 5.01
N LYS A 264 -2.12 -8.33 6.26
CA LYS A 264 -3.00 -9.43 6.72
C LYS A 264 -4.29 -9.48 5.90
N ASP A 265 -4.90 -8.33 5.67
CA ASP A 265 -6.13 -8.26 4.87
C ASP A 265 -5.87 -8.65 3.40
N ILE A 266 -4.77 -8.21 2.78
CA ILE A 266 -4.40 -8.60 1.41
C ILE A 266 -4.18 -10.12 1.32
N LYS A 267 -3.43 -10.68 2.25
CA LYS A 267 -3.14 -12.12 2.29
C LYS A 267 -4.42 -12.92 2.48
N TRP A 268 -5.19 -12.57 3.49
CA TRP A 268 -6.35 -13.35 3.91
C TRP A 268 -7.59 -13.12 3.04
N LEU A 269 -8.01 -11.87 2.82
CA LEU A 269 -9.22 -11.56 2.07
C LEU A 269 -9.06 -11.80 0.57
N GLN A 270 -7.89 -11.46 0.03
CA GLN A 270 -7.61 -11.60 -1.39
C GLN A 270 -6.99 -12.95 -1.73
N ARG A 271 -6.65 -13.78 -0.74
CA ARG A 271 -6.06 -15.12 -0.90
C ARG A 271 -4.86 -15.12 -1.86
N LEU A 272 -4.12 -14.02 -1.94
CA LEU A 272 -2.99 -13.87 -2.88
C LEU A 272 -1.83 -14.83 -2.56
N GLU A 273 -1.62 -15.18 -1.28
CA GLU A 273 -0.62 -16.18 -0.88
C GLU A 273 -0.88 -17.58 -1.47
N TRP A 274 -2.14 -17.91 -1.72
CA TRP A 274 -2.56 -19.23 -2.20
C TRP A 274 -2.44 -19.34 -3.72
N GLN A 275 -2.07 -18.24 -4.39
CA GLN A 275 -1.85 -18.26 -5.82
C GLN A 275 -0.47 -18.86 -6.11
N ARG A 276 -0.44 -19.93 -6.87
CA ARG A 276 0.81 -20.55 -7.36
C ARG A 276 1.41 -19.73 -8.50
N VAL A 277 1.56 -18.42 -8.27
CA VAL A 277 2.18 -17.51 -9.23
C VAL A 277 3.69 -17.70 -9.16
N LYS A 278 4.33 -17.88 -10.31
CA LYS A 278 5.78 -18.09 -10.43
C LYS A 278 6.52 -16.88 -11.01
N ARG A 279 5.80 -15.83 -11.40
CA ARG A 279 6.34 -14.67 -12.12
C ARG A 279 6.03 -13.39 -11.35
N SER A 280 7.06 -12.60 -11.07
CA SER A 280 6.97 -11.36 -10.30
C SER A 280 6.06 -10.31 -10.94
N GLU A 281 6.09 -10.19 -12.27
CA GLU A 281 5.22 -9.26 -12.99
C GLU A 281 3.74 -9.58 -12.84
N VAL A 282 3.39 -10.87 -12.72
CA VAL A 282 1.99 -11.29 -12.52
C VAL A 282 1.52 -10.88 -11.13
N ILE A 283 2.32 -11.17 -10.08
CA ILE A 283 1.93 -10.80 -8.72
C ILE A 283 1.88 -9.27 -8.56
N ARG A 284 2.80 -8.53 -9.17
CA ARG A 284 2.78 -7.06 -9.17
C ARG A 284 1.49 -6.51 -9.77
N THR A 285 1.09 -6.99 -10.95
CA THR A 285 -0.14 -6.53 -11.62
C THR A 285 -1.38 -6.85 -10.78
N LEU A 286 -1.45 -8.04 -10.20
CA LEU A 286 -2.56 -8.43 -9.32
C LEU A 286 -2.66 -7.53 -8.09
N LEU A 287 -1.53 -7.26 -7.42
CA LEU A 287 -1.50 -6.36 -6.27
C LEU A 287 -1.99 -4.96 -6.62
N LEU A 288 -1.56 -4.41 -7.76
CA LEU A 288 -1.98 -3.08 -8.19
C LEU A 288 -3.49 -3.00 -8.45
N PHE A 289 -4.11 -4.04 -9.02
CA PHE A 289 -5.57 -4.08 -9.13
C PHE A 289 -6.26 -4.22 -7.77
N VAL A 290 -5.70 -4.97 -6.83
CA VAL A 290 -6.20 -5.06 -5.45
C VAL A 290 -6.10 -3.68 -4.77
N PHE A 291 -4.98 -2.98 -4.89
CA PHE A 291 -4.79 -1.63 -4.34
C PHE A 291 -5.77 -0.63 -4.94
N LEU A 292 -6.03 -0.73 -6.25
CA LEU A 292 -7.06 0.08 -6.90
C LEU A 292 -8.45 -0.20 -6.32
N GLY A 293 -8.77 -1.46 -6.05
CA GLY A 293 -10.01 -1.83 -5.36
C GLY A 293 -10.12 -1.20 -3.97
N TRP A 294 -9.04 -1.23 -3.18
CA TRP A 294 -8.99 -0.61 -1.87
C TRP A 294 -9.16 0.91 -1.92
N TRP A 295 -8.46 1.54 -2.87
CA TRP A 295 -8.55 2.97 -3.09
C TRP A 295 -9.99 3.39 -3.50
N LEU A 296 -10.63 2.65 -4.41
CA LEU A 296 -12.00 2.88 -4.83
C LEU A 296 -13.00 2.71 -3.67
N LEU A 297 -12.84 1.64 -2.88
CA LEU A 297 -13.64 1.42 -1.67
C LEU A 297 -13.51 2.60 -0.72
N TRP A 298 -12.29 2.98 -0.38
CA TRP A 298 -12.05 4.11 0.50
C TRP A 298 -12.71 5.40 0.00
N ARG A 299 -12.50 5.72 -1.27
CA ARG A 299 -13.01 6.97 -1.85
C ARG A 299 -14.53 7.02 -1.94
N CYS A 300 -15.16 5.90 -2.27
CA CYS A 300 -16.58 5.84 -2.54
C CYS A 300 -17.46 5.50 -1.32
N THR A 301 -16.88 4.81 -0.31
CA THR A 301 -17.68 4.34 0.85
C THR A 301 -17.34 5.04 2.16
N ALA A 302 -16.26 5.80 2.24
CA ALA A 302 -15.77 6.39 3.48
C ALA A 302 -16.81 7.29 4.20
N LYS A 303 -17.74 7.88 3.45
CA LYS A 303 -18.82 8.73 3.97
C LYS A 303 -20.13 7.96 4.24
N GLU A 304 -20.30 6.77 3.68
CA GLU A 304 -21.55 6.02 3.67
C GLU A 304 -21.58 4.87 4.68
N LEU A 305 -20.40 4.42 5.14
CA LEU A 305 -20.36 3.42 6.18
C LEU A 305 -20.87 4.01 7.49
N PRO A 306 -21.88 3.40 8.11
CA PRO A 306 -22.42 3.89 9.36
C PRO A 306 -21.30 4.01 10.39
N LYS A 307 -21.35 5.09 11.21
CA LYS A 307 -20.53 5.18 12.42
C LYS A 307 -20.99 4.04 13.32
N GLN A 308 -20.34 2.90 13.26
CA GLN A 308 -20.76 1.75 14.04
C GLN A 308 -20.67 2.06 15.52
N THR A 309 -21.77 1.82 16.23
CA THR A 309 -21.80 1.53 17.65
C THR A 309 -20.94 0.30 17.90
N PHE A 310 -19.78 0.51 18.47
CA PHE A 310 -18.75 -0.49 18.66
C PHE A 310 -19.18 -1.61 19.60
N HIS A 311 -19.26 -2.83 19.09
CA HIS A 311 -19.24 -4.00 19.95
C HIS A 311 -17.77 -4.33 20.31
N PRO A 312 -17.35 -4.23 21.58
CA PRO A 312 -15.92 -4.26 21.95
C PRO A 312 -15.18 -5.57 21.62
N LYS A 313 -15.90 -6.67 21.34
CA LYS A 313 -15.32 -8.00 21.13
C LYS A 313 -15.12 -8.45 19.66
N LYS A 314 -15.63 -7.72 18.66
CA LYS A 314 -15.48 -8.08 17.23
C LYS A 314 -15.30 -6.83 16.38
N ARG A 315 -14.14 -6.17 16.49
CA ARG A 315 -13.80 -5.06 15.60
C ARG A 315 -13.38 -5.61 14.23
N LEU A 316 -14.34 -5.70 13.31
CA LEU A 316 -13.99 -5.84 11.90
C LEU A 316 -13.28 -4.56 11.46
N SER A 317 -12.19 -4.69 10.70
CA SER A 317 -11.53 -3.52 10.11
C SER A 317 -12.53 -2.75 9.25
N TRP A 318 -12.35 -1.42 9.16
CA TRP A 318 -13.14 -0.59 8.25
C TRP A 318 -13.12 -1.17 6.82
N PHE A 319 -11.96 -1.64 6.37
CA PHE A 319 -11.80 -2.25 5.07
C PHE A 319 -12.69 -3.49 4.89
N ARG A 320 -12.70 -4.38 5.86
CA ARG A 320 -13.54 -5.59 5.82
C ARG A 320 -15.03 -5.25 5.78
N GLN A 321 -15.45 -4.25 6.54
CA GLN A 321 -16.82 -3.75 6.50
C GLN A 321 -17.18 -3.16 5.14
N ALA A 322 -16.31 -2.33 4.57
CA ALA A 322 -16.49 -1.75 3.24
C ALA A 322 -16.52 -2.83 2.16
N TRP A 323 -15.66 -3.84 2.29
CA TRP A 323 -15.62 -4.98 1.38
C TRP A 323 -16.91 -5.82 1.46
N GLU A 324 -17.36 -6.19 2.66
CA GLU A 324 -18.61 -6.91 2.86
C GLU A 324 -19.82 -6.12 2.35
N TYR A 325 -19.84 -4.80 2.57
CA TYR A 325 -20.85 -3.91 2.01
C TYR A 325 -20.84 -3.92 0.48
N LEU A 326 -19.68 -3.80 -0.15
CA LEU A 326 -19.54 -3.89 -1.60
C LEU A 326 -20.02 -5.25 -2.14
N GLN A 327 -19.63 -6.35 -1.50
CA GLN A 327 -20.05 -7.69 -1.91
C GLN A 327 -21.57 -7.86 -1.83
N ARG A 328 -22.22 -7.29 -0.82
CA ARG A 328 -23.70 -7.27 -0.73
C ARG A 328 -24.30 -6.49 -1.88
N LEU A 329 -23.78 -5.30 -2.20
CA LEU A 329 -24.26 -4.48 -3.31
C LEU A 329 -24.11 -5.19 -4.66
N LEU A 330 -22.99 -5.91 -4.88
CA LEU A 330 -22.74 -6.64 -6.14
C LEU A 330 -23.60 -7.89 -6.27
N ARG A 331 -24.03 -8.51 -5.16
CA ARG A 331 -24.95 -9.67 -5.16
C ARG A 331 -26.41 -9.28 -5.30
N THR A 332 -26.77 -8.03 -5.00
CA THR A 332 -28.13 -7.55 -5.21
C THR A 332 -28.33 -7.32 -6.72
N PRO A 333 -29.29 -8.00 -7.38
CA PRO A 333 -29.54 -7.77 -8.79
C PRO A 333 -29.81 -6.30 -9.05
N LEU A 334 -28.99 -5.65 -9.88
CA LEU A 334 -29.10 -4.21 -10.20
C LEU A 334 -30.34 -3.89 -11.07
N LEU A 335 -30.99 -4.92 -11.60
CA LEU A 335 -32.24 -4.78 -12.38
C LEU A 335 -33.21 -5.88 -11.92
N PRO A 336 -34.50 -5.56 -11.79
CA PRO A 336 -35.51 -6.61 -11.70
C PRO A 336 -35.36 -7.53 -12.94
N PRO A 337 -35.58 -8.83 -12.81
CA PRO A 337 -35.54 -9.73 -13.96
C PRO A 337 -36.45 -9.14 -15.04
N VAL A 338 -35.89 -8.93 -16.23
CA VAL A 338 -36.67 -8.54 -17.40
C VAL A 338 -37.79 -9.58 -17.53
N PRO A 339 -39.07 -9.19 -17.45
CA PRO A 339 -40.14 -10.17 -17.59
C PRO A 339 -39.89 -10.94 -18.90
N ALA A 340 -39.82 -12.24 -18.80
CA ALA A 340 -39.67 -13.11 -19.96
C ALA A 340 -40.72 -12.71 -20.98
N ALA A 341 -40.28 -12.20 -22.12
CA ALA A 341 -41.16 -11.85 -23.22
C ALA A 341 -42.08 -13.06 -23.48
N GLY A 342 -43.34 -12.92 -23.20
CA GLY A 342 -44.33 -13.98 -23.34
C GLY A 342 -44.20 -14.53 -24.73
N ARG A 343 -43.86 -15.81 -24.84
CA ARG A 343 -44.02 -16.56 -26.08
C ARG A 343 -45.52 -16.51 -26.42
N SER A 344 -45.86 -15.58 -27.30
CA SER A 344 -47.17 -15.59 -27.93
C SER A 344 -47.35 -16.94 -28.62
N GLY A 345 -48.14 -17.78 -28.03
CA GLY A 345 -48.53 -19.04 -28.60
C GLY A 345 -49.22 -18.79 -29.93
N GLY A 346 -48.47 -18.97 -31.03
CA GLY A 346 -49.08 -19.14 -32.35
C GLY A 346 -49.71 -20.52 -32.43
N LYS A 347 -51.05 -20.56 -32.20
CA LYS A 347 -51.86 -21.65 -32.67
C LYS A 347 -51.87 -21.57 -34.20
N LYS A 348 -51.36 -22.60 -34.87
CA LYS A 348 -51.98 -23.22 -36.06
C LYS A 348 -51.64 -24.68 -36.08
#